data_cb83a76f9c850a0d2367957c27a18c61
#
_entry.id   cb83a76f9c850a0d2367957c27a18c61
#
_cell.length_a   1.000
_cell.length_b   1.000
_cell.length_c   1.000
_cell.angle_alpha   90.00
_cell.angle_beta   90.00
_cell.angle_gamma   90.00
#
_symmetry.space_group_name_H-M   'P 1'
#
loop_
_entity.id
_entity.type
_entity.pdbx_description
1 polymer ?
#
loop_
_entity_poly.entity_id
_entity_poly.type
_entity_poly.pdbx_seq_one_letter_code
_entity_poly.pdbx_strand_id
1 'polypeptide(L)'
;MAQAADGPRTELYADERLRAGDLIAELKARAVTIGPNVTQWPGLTVYRFESPVAPQRSEVQSLSLCVVAQGRKAVVIDDVSYRYDPFNYLILNRGLRFEAEILQASREMPFLSLVLQIDPALVQRISADMRDGAATAFRRPQSRAALPHRPAPARVCSLDTDTCGAVLRFLRAATTGPDRRVLAPVYLQEIVYRVLRAGQRQRLLDAAASETSSNPVTQVIAYVRSHLSEPLTVADLADRACLSPSAFAHLFRDVSGMSPYQFIKSIRLDRARELLVAGDLNVSEVARTVGYPSPSHFINEFKRLYGVTPRVYADAQRGVIPLRMDLATGRPGGG
;
A
#
# COMPACT_ATOMS: atom_id res chain seq x y z
N MET A 1 -2.76 30.99 22.24
CA MET A 1 -1.49 30.93 21.48
C MET A 1 -1.15 29.47 21.24
N ALA A 2 -1.31 29.00 20.02
CA ALA A 2 -1.01 27.61 19.68
C ALA A 2 0.51 27.39 19.71
N GLN A 3 0.97 26.40 20.49
CA GLN A 3 2.37 25.98 20.49
C GLN A 3 2.68 25.31 19.14
N ALA A 4 3.54 25.92 18.34
CA ALA A 4 4.07 25.33 17.12
C ALA A 4 5.14 24.30 17.51
N ALA A 5 4.90 23.02 17.21
CA ALA A 5 5.95 22.02 17.25
C ALA A 5 6.75 22.11 15.93
N ASP A 6 7.89 22.81 15.96
CA ASP A 6 8.84 22.79 14.85
C ASP A 6 9.44 21.37 14.73
N GLY A 7 9.36 20.79 13.51
CA GLY A 7 10.04 19.54 13.21
C GLY A 7 11.57 19.73 13.21
N PRO A 8 12.34 18.64 13.35
CA PRO A 8 13.80 18.73 13.39
C PRO A 8 14.34 19.30 12.07
N ARG A 9 15.26 20.28 12.17
CA ARG A 9 16.01 20.77 11.00
C ARG A 9 17.05 19.71 10.64
N THR A 10 16.93 19.14 9.44
CA THR A 10 17.85 18.11 8.96
C THR A 10 19.01 18.77 8.22
N GLU A 11 20.21 18.77 8.80
CA GLU A 11 21.45 19.04 8.07
C GLU A 11 21.83 17.78 7.29
N LEU A 12 21.82 17.88 5.95
CA LEU A 12 22.10 16.76 5.05
C LEU A 12 23.60 16.64 4.78
N TYR A 13 24.18 15.46 4.94
CA TYR A 13 25.53 15.11 4.48
C TYR A 13 25.62 15.04 2.95
N ALA A 14 26.83 15.02 2.37
CA ALA A 14 27.03 15.11 0.92
C ALA A 14 26.27 14.02 0.12
N ASP A 15 26.28 12.77 0.58
CA ASP A 15 25.53 11.66 -0.05
C ASP A 15 24.01 11.81 0.08
N GLU A 16 23.56 12.42 1.15
CA GLU A 16 22.15 12.74 1.37
C GLU A 16 21.67 13.84 0.42
N ARG A 17 22.53 14.82 0.14
CA ARG A 17 22.21 15.92 -0.82
C ARG A 17 22.06 15.40 -2.25
N LEU A 18 22.86 14.41 -2.68
CA LEU A 18 22.73 13.79 -4.00
C LEU A 18 21.38 13.07 -4.14
N ARG A 19 21.01 12.25 -3.15
CA ARG A 19 19.71 11.55 -3.15
C ARG A 19 18.52 12.50 -3.00
N ALA A 20 18.70 13.59 -2.28
CA ALA A 20 17.73 14.66 -2.16
C ALA A 20 17.48 15.36 -3.50
N GLY A 21 18.55 15.70 -4.22
CA GLY A 21 18.47 16.26 -5.56
C GLY A 21 17.74 15.34 -6.54
N ASP A 22 18.02 14.05 -6.49
CA ASP A 22 17.36 13.03 -7.29
C ASP A 22 15.86 12.94 -7.00
N LEU A 23 15.46 12.98 -5.72
CA LEU A 23 14.04 12.96 -5.33
C LEU A 23 13.29 14.20 -5.84
N ILE A 24 13.89 15.37 -5.70
CA ILE A 24 13.34 16.63 -6.24
C ILE A 24 13.19 16.56 -7.76
N ALA A 25 14.21 16.08 -8.48
CA ALA A 25 14.17 15.91 -9.92
C ALA A 25 13.07 14.94 -10.37
N GLU A 26 12.94 13.82 -9.65
CA GLU A 26 11.93 12.80 -9.91
C GLU A 26 10.50 13.32 -9.69
N LEU A 27 10.28 14.12 -8.64
CA LEU A 27 8.99 14.76 -8.39
C LEU A 27 8.69 15.86 -9.41
N LYS A 28 9.68 16.66 -9.80
CA LYS A 28 9.52 17.67 -10.87
C LYS A 28 9.07 17.04 -12.19
N ALA A 29 9.67 15.91 -12.56
CA ALA A 29 9.33 15.20 -13.79
C ALA A 29 7.88 14.69 -13.81
N ARG A 30 7.30 14.38 -12.63
CA ARG A 30 5.91 13.90 -12.49
C ARG A 30 4.90 15.01 -12.24
N ALA A 31 5.33 16.11 -11.68
CA ALA A 31 4.47 17.25 -11.36
C ALA A 31 4.43 18.24 -12.53
N VAL A 32 3.77 17.85 -13.62
CA VAL A 32 3.70 18.62 -14.87
C VAL A 32 2.81 19.86 -14.72
N THR A 33 1.76 19.79 -13.90
CA THR A 33 0.80 20.87 -13.67
C THR A 33 0.90 21.43 -12.25
N ILE A 34 0.50 22.70 -12.08
CA ILE A 34 0.30 23.29 -10.74
C ILE A 34 -0.87 22.59 -10.06
N GLY A 35 -0.71 22.24 -8.79
CA GLY A 35 -1.69 21.50 -8.01
C GLY A 35 -1.38 20.00 -7.91
N PRO A 36 -2.42 19.15 -7.73
CA PRO A 36 -2.29 17.70 -7.64
C PRO A 36 -2.04 17.06 -9.01
N ASN A 37 -1.05 16.21 -9.10
CA ASN A 37 -0.72 15.39 -10.28
C ASN A 37 -0.90 13.92 -9.91
N VAL A 38 -2.01 13.33 -10.32
CA VAL A 38 -2.31 11.91 -10.13
C VAL A 38 -1.38 11.09 -11.02
N THR A 39 -0.75 10.07 -10.45
CA THR A 39 0.16 9.19 -11.19
C THR A 39 -0.52 7.91 -11.66
N GLN A 40 0.20 7.10 -12.42
CA GLN A 40 -0.29 5.78 -12.83
C GLN A 40 -0.32 4.75 -11.69
N TRP A 41 0.38 5.00 -10.57
CA TRP A 41 0.29 4.16 -9.39
C TRP A 41 -0.94 4.56 -8.56
N PRO A 42 -1.88 3.63 -8.29
CA PRO A 42 -3.05 3.94 -7.49
C PRO A 42 -2.67 4.46 -6.11
N GLY A 43 -3.22 5.61 -5.72
CA GLY A 43 -2.96 6.21 -4.41
C GLY A 43 -1.64 7.00 -4.30
N LEU A 44 -0.92 7.23 -5.41
CA LEU A 44 0.22 8.14 -5.44
C LEU A 44 -0.16 9.44 -6.16
N THR A 45 -0.08 10.56 -5.44
CA THR A 45 -0.28 11.91 -5.98
C THR A 45 0.94 12.77 -5.68
N VAL A 46 1.42 13.49 -6.70
CA VAL A 46 2.50 14.46 -6.56
C VAL A 46 1.93 15.87 -6.64
N TYR A 47 2.34 16.73 -5.74
CA TYR A 47 1.86 18.11 -5.65
C TYR A 47 2.96 19.08 -6.04
N ARG A 48 2.59 20.07 -6.86
CA ARG A 48 3.44 21.22 -7.25
C ARG A 48 2.70 22.50 -7.04
N PHE A 49 3.33 23.46 -6.38
CA PHE A 49 2.84 24.83 -6.27
C PHE A 49 4.00 25.82 -6.46
N GLU A 50 3.74 26.92 -7.14
CA GLU A 50 4.73 27.95 -7.50
C GLU A 50 4.57 29.23 -6.69
N SER A 51 3.64 29.24 -5.75
CA SER A 51 3.39 30.34 -4.82
C SER A 51 2.84 29.78 -3.51
N PRO A 52 2.94 30.50 -2.39
CA PRO A 52 2.27 30.17 -1.16
C PRO A 52 0.75 30.01 -1.36
N VAL A 53 0.14 29.09 -0.63
CA VAL A 53 -1.31 28.81 -0.70
C VAL A 53 -1.88 28.98 0.69
N ALA A 54 -2.93 29.79 0.80
CA ALA A 54 -3.65 30.02 2.05
C ALA A 54 -4.24 28.72 2.61
N PRO A 55 -4.52 28.64 3.93
CA PRO A 55 -5.07 27.45 4.56
C PRO A 55 -6.31 26.92 3.86
N GLN A 56 -6.32 25.63 3.54
CA GLN A 56 -7.45 24.94 2.92
C GLN A 56 -7.84 23.73 3.75
N ARG A 57 -9.14 23.60 4.02
CA ARG A 57 -9.68 22.42 4.72
C ARG A 57 -9.71 21.21 3.80
N SER A 58 -9.30 20.09 4.34
CA SER A 58 -9.29 18.82 3.65
C SER A 58 -9.54 17.67 4.64
N GLU A 59 -9.85 16.50 4.10
CA GLU A 59 -10.03 15.28 4.86
C GLU A 59 -9.22 14.15 4.23
N VAL A 60 -8.57 13.36 5.07
CA VAL A 60 -7.75 12.21 4.63
C VAL A 60 -8.65 11.05 4.26
N GLN A 61 -8.58 10.59 3.01
CA GLN A 61 -9.43 9.50 2.50
C GLN A 61 -8.91 8.10 2.85
N SER A 62 -7.61 7.97 3.13
CA SER A 62 -6.95 6.69 3.45
C SER A 62 -5.68 6.93 4.25
N LEU A 63 -5.18 5.89 4.93
CA LEU A 63 -3.85 5.93 5.55
C LEU A 63 -2.82 6.39 4.54
N SER A 64 -2.17 7.51 4.81
CA SER A 64 -1.29 8.18 3.84
C SER A 64 0.05 8.58 4.45
N LEU A 65 1.10 8.36 3.69
CA LEU A 65 2.44 8.92 3.91
C LEU A 65 2.60 10.18 3.06
N CYS A 66 2.79 11.32 3.72
CA CYS A 66 2.99 12.61 3.08
C CYS A 66 4.46 13.04 3.22
N VAL A 67 5.18 13.20 2.11
CA VAL A 67 6.59 13.60 2.10
C VAL A 67 6.74 14.94 1.41
N VAL A 68 7.44 15.89 2.03
CA VAL A 68 7.86 17.15 1.40
C VAL A 68 9.31 17.02 0.96
N ALA A 69 9.58 17.29 -0.32
CA ALA A 69 10.92 17.29 -0.88
C ALA A 69 11.48 18.69 -1.10
N GLN A 70 10.61 19.68 -1.36
CA GLN A 70 11.02 21.08 -1.58
C GLN A 70 9.93 22.05 -1.11
N GLY A 71 10.32 23.19 -0.56
CA GLY A 71 9.41 24.19 0.00
C GLY A 71 8.99 23.84 1.43
N ARG A 72 7.98 24.56 1.96
CA ARG A 72 7.48 24.38 3.33
C ARG A 72 5.97 24.30 3.35
N LYS A 73 5.45 23.44 4.24
CA LYS A 73 4.02 23.24 4.46
C LYS A 73 3.72 23.25 5.95
N ALA A 74 2.55 23.80 6.32
CA ALA A 74 1.95 23.59 7.62
C ALA A 74 0.65 22.80 7.46
N VAL A 75 0.36 21.98 8.47
CA VAL A 75 -0.91 21.25 8.59
C VAL A 75 -1.42 21.47 10.00
N VAL A 76 -2.64 21.96 10.15
CA VAL A 76 -3.32 22.14 11.43
C VAL A 76 -4.32 21.03 11.64
N ILE A 77 -4.20 20.33 12.77
CA ILE A 77 -5.05 19.21 13.16
C ILE A 77 -5.41 19.41 14.63
N ASP A 78 -6.70 19.45 14.97
CA ASP A 78 -7.19 19.67 16.34
C ASP A 78 -6.48 20.87 17.00
N ASP A 79 -6.40 22.01 16.30
CA ASP A 79 -5.74 23.26 16.72
C ASP A 79 -4.22 23.16 16.96
N VAL A 80 -3.59 22.03 16.62
CA VAL A 80 -2.14 21.86 16.67
C VAL A 80 -1.54 22.03 15.28
N SER A 81 -0.58 22.95 15.14
CA SER A 81 0.13 23.19 13.88
C SER A 81 1.39 22.32 13.76
N TYR A 82 1.44 21.55 12.70
CA TYR A 82 2.59 20.73 12.28
C TYR A 82 3.26 21.38 11.09
N ARG A 83 4.43 21.98 11.32
CA ARG A 83 5.26 22.52 10.22
C ARG A 83 6.29 21.49 9.82
N TYR A 84 6.43 21.25 8.54
CA TYR A 84 7.43 20.34 8.04
C TYR A 84 8.09 20.86 6.77
N ASP A 85 9.40 20.79 6.84
CA ASP A 85 10.38 21.26 5.88
C ASP A 85 10.74 20.12 4.88
N PRO A 86 11.61 20.37 3.89
CA PRO A 86 12.11 19.33 3.02
C PRO A 86 12.70 18.14 3.78
N PHE A 87 12.48 16.95 3.24
CA PHE A 87 12.92 15.67 3.80
C PHE A 87 12.33 15.33 5.17
N ASN A 88 11.14 15.83 5.41
CA ASN A 88 10.28 15.37 6.49
C ASN A 88 9.04 14.67 5.91
N TYR A 89 8.49 13.75 6.71
CA TYR A 89 7.24 13.10 6.39
C TYR A 89 6.24 13.14 7.52
N LEU A 90 4.99 12.98 7.17
CA LEU A 90 3.85 12.93 8.07
C LEU A 90 2.99 11.73 7.72
N ILE A 91 2.51 11.00 8.73
CA ILE A 91 1.52 9.94 8.55
C ILE A 91 0.17 10.49 8.96
N LEU A 92 -0.79 10.39 8.07
CA LEU A 92 -2.16 10.83 8.27
C LEU A 92 -3.12 9.65 8.19
N ASN A 93 -4.01 9.56 9.16
CA ASN A 93 -5.03 8.52 9.25
C ASN A 93 -6.25 8.90 8.44
N ARG A 94 -6.99 7.91 7.94
CA ARG A 94 -8.29 8.12 7.31
C ARG A 94 -9.26 8.88 8.23
N GLY A 95 -10.10 9.73 7.63
CA GLY A 95 -11.11 10.52 8.34
C GLY A 95 -10.54 11.69 9.14
N LEU A 96 -9.22 11.88 9.14
CA LEU A 96 -8.60 13.02 9.80
C LEU A 96 -8.91 14.30 9.02
N ARG A 97 -9.53 15.27 9.68
CA ARG A 97 -9.76 16.61 9.12
C ARG A 97 -8.59 17.51 9.48
N PHE A 98 -8.13 18.27 8.53
CA PHE A 98 -7.00 19.17 8.69
C PHE A 98 -7.13 20.41 7.82
N GLU A 99 -6.44 21.47 8.19
CA GLU A 99 -6.16 22.61 7.33
C GLU A 99 -4.72 22.54 6.85
N ALA A 100 -4.49 22.70 5.54
CA ALA A 100 -3.17 22.67 4.94
C ALA A 100 -2.84 24.02 4.33
N GLU A 101 -1.64 24.52 4.59
CA GLU A 101 -1.10 25.77 4.09
C GLU A 101 0.28 25.53 3.47
N ILE A 102 0.53 26.08 2.28
CA ILE A 102 1.86 26.10 1.71
C ILE A 102 2.53 27.42 2.06
N LEU A 103 3.55 27.34 2.92
CA LEU A 103 4.23 28.50 3.49
C LEU A 103 5.32 29.04 2.56
N GLN A 104 5.99 28.17 1.78
CA GLN A 104 7.11 28.54 0.94
C GLN A 104 7.05 27.81 -0.40
N ALA A 105 6.91 28.58 -1.47
CA ALA A 105 6.99 28.16 -2.86
C ALA A 105 7.32 29.36 -3.74
N SER A 106 8.08 29.18 -4.82
CA SER A 106 8.28 30.14 -5.91
C SER A 106 8.37 29.40 -7.25
N ARG A 107 8.43 30.14 -8.35
CA ARG A 107 8.63 29.52 -9.67
C ARG A 107 9.99 28.85 -9.82
N GLU A 108 11.04 29.45 -9.25
CA GLU A 108 12.41 28.92 -9.25
C GLU A 108 12.55 27.72 -8.30
N MET A 109 11.88 27.79 -7.15
CA MET A 109 11.85 26.76 -6.13
C MET A 109 10.40 26.38 -5.77
N PRO A 110 9.71 25.63 -6.65
CA PRO A 110 8.33 25.24 -6.39
C PRO A 110 8.23 24.33 -5.15
N PHE A 111 7.13 24.45 -4.45
CA PHE A 111 6.77 23.43 -3.44
C PHE A 111 6.55 22.10 -4.15
N LEU A 112 7.22 21.05 -3.66
CA LEU A 112 7.10 19.68 -4.17
C LEU A 112 6.89 18.72 -3.03
N SER A 113 5.81 17.95 -3.12
CA SER A 113 5.50 16.89 -2.16
C SER A 113 4.83 15.71 -2.85
N LEU A 114 4.85 14.57 -2.20
CA LEU A 114 4.05 13.41 -2.58
C LEU A 114 3.13 12.98 -1.45
N VAL A 115 2.01 12.41 -1.80
CA VAL A 115 1.10 11.68 -0.90
C VAL A 115 0.98 10.27 -1.46
N LEU A 116 1.36 9.30 -0.63
CA LEU A 116 1.31 7.88 -0.95
C LEU A 116 0.34 7.18 0.00
N GLN A 117 -0.74 6.64 -0.54
CA GLN A 117 -1.68 5.82 0.19
C GLN A 117 -1.04 4.47 0.52
N ILE A 118 -1.24 4.01 1.75
CA ILE A 118 -0.70 2.75 2.26
C ILE A 118 -1.85 1.82 2.60
N ASP A 119 -1.81 0.60 2.06
CA ASP A 119 -2.77 -0.45 2.43
C ASP A 119 -2.54 -0.86 3.89
N PRO A 120 -3.55 -0.72 4.77
CA PRO A 120 -3.47 -1.19 6.15
C PRO A 120 -3.09 -2.67 6.29
N ALA A 121 -3.51 -3.51 5.36
CA ALA A 121 -3.16 -4.93 5.37
C ALA A 121 -1.65 -5.15 5.14
N LEU A 122 -1.00 -4.30 4.34
CA LEU A 122 0.44 -4.31 4.16
C LEU A 122 1.18 -3.97 5.46
N VAL A 123 0.70 -2.97 6.19
CA VAL A 123 1.28 -2.57 7.50
C VAL A 123 1.18 -3.71 8.50
N GLN A 124 0.01 -4.36 8.59
CA GLN A 124 -0.22 -5.48 9.51
C GLN A 124 0.67 -6.67 9.18
N ARG A 125 0.78 -7.04 7.90
CA ARG A 125 1.64 -8.15 7.43
C ARG A 125 3.10 -7.90 7.77
N ILE A 126 3.68 -6.76 7.38
CA ILE A 126 5.08 -6.44 7.66
C ILE A 126 5.33 -6.38 9.17
N SER A 127 4.39 -5.84 9.95
CA SER A 127 4.54 -5.81 11.41
C SER A 127 4.48 -7.21 12.05
N ALA A 128 3.74 -8.16 11.47
CA ALA A 128 3.74 -9.56 11.90
C ALA A 128 5.10 -10.20 11.60
N ASP A 129 5.58 -10.10 10.37
CA ASP A 129 6.90 -10.63 9.95
C ASP A 129 8.05 -10.09 10.81
N MET A 130 7.98 -8.80 11.20
CA MET A 130 8.96 -8.19 12.12
C MET A 130 8.89 -8.77 13.55
N ARG A 131 7.78 -9.40 13.96
CA ARG A 131 7.63 -10.02 15.29
C ARG A 131 8.13 -11.45 15.32
N ASP A 132 7.95 -12.19 14.24
CA ASP A 132 8.38 -13.59 14.17
C ASP A 132 9.91 -13.72 14.27
N GLY A 133 10.66 -12.73 13.79
CA GLY A 133 12.12 -12.64 14.02
C GLY A 133 12.55 -12.28 15.46
N ALA A 134 11.62 -11.81 16.30
CA ALA A 134 11.90 -11.42 17.70
C ALA A 134 11.45 -12.48 18.73
N ALA A 135 10.87 -13.59 18.30
CA ALA A 135 10.33 -14.63 19.18
C ALA A 135 11.40 -15.43 19.97
N THR A 136 12.69 -15.19 19.71
CA THR A 136 13.81 -15.80 20.44
C THR A 136 14.32 -14.96 21.62
N ALA A 137 13.81 -13.75 21.82
CA ALA A 137 14.20 -12.94 22.95
C ALA A 137 13.09 -12.93 24.02
N PHE A 138 13.35 -13.51 25.18
CA PHE A 138 12.49 -13.45 26.36
C PHE A 138 12.12 -12.00 26.68
N ARG A 139 10.90 -11.61 26.35
CA ARG A 139 10.38 -10.28 26.66
C ARG A 139 9.83 -10.28 28.10
N ARG A 140 10.50 -9.58 29.01
CA ARG A 140 9.94 -9.18 30.29
C ARG A 140 8.60 -8.46 30.06
N PRO A 141 7.54 -8.78 30.81
CA PRO A 141 6.30 -8.01 30.75
C PRO A 141 6.59 -6.59 31.19
N GLN A 142 6.47 -5.64 30.29
CA GLN A 142 6.50 -4.22 30.67
C GLN A 142 5.20 -3.90 31.39
N SER A 143 5.32 -3.44 32.64
CA SER A 143 4.25 -2.97 33.50
C SER A 143 3.34 -1.99 32.76
N ARG A 144 2.06 -2.34 32.73
CA ARG A 144 0.97 -1.59 32.11
C ARG A 144 0.49 -0.56 33.14
N ALA A 145 1.20 0.57 33.23
CA ALA A 145 0.75 1.74 34.00
C ALA A 145 1.28 3.03 33.34
N ALA A 146 0.73 3.33 32.17
CA ALA A 146 0.73 4.71 31.66
C ALA A 146 -0.74 5.06 31.40
N LEU A 147 -1.21 6.13 32.03
CA LEU A 147 -2.50 6.78 31.78
C LEU A 147 -2.71 6.94 30.27
N PRO A 148 -3.96 6.88 29.74
CA PRO A 148 -4.22 7.05 28.32
C PRO A 148 -3.89 8.48 27.90
N HIS A 149 -2.63 8.73 27.58
CA HIS A 149 -2.27 9.88 26.77
C HIS A 149 -2.85 9.62 25.38
N ARG A 150 -3.87 10.39 25.03
CA ARG A 150 -4.36 10.41 23.63
C ARG A 150 -3.14 10.73 22.74
N PRO A 151 -2.66 9.82 21.90
CA PRO A 151 -1.47 10.08 21.11
C PRO A 151 -1.74 11.31 20.24
N ALA A 152 -0.77 12.20 20.13
CA ALA A 152 -0.89 13.39 19.28
C ALA A 152 -1.39 12.99 17.89
N PRO A 153 -2.34 13.73 17.26
CA PRO A 153 -3.00 13.32 16.01
C PRO A 153 -2.03 13.14 14.83
N ALA A 154 -0.86 13.81 14.88
CA ALA A 154 0.19 13.64 13.89
C ALA A 154 1.58 13.80 14.51
N ARG A 155 2.63 13.41 13.81
CA ARG A 155 4.03 13.64 14.17
C ARG A 155 4.87 13.80 12.91
N VAL A 156 5.61 14.88 12.86
CA VAL A 156 6.62 15.11 11.80
C VAL A 156 7.86 14.30 12.09
N CYS A 157 8.36 13.58 11.12
CA CYS A 157 9.55 12.74 11.19
C CYS A 157 10.49 13.06 10.05
N SER A 158 11.80 12.99 10.32
CA SER A 158 12.82 13.12 9.29
C SER A 158 12.83 11.91 8.38
N LEU A 159 12.97 12.16 7.09
CA LEU A 159 13.17 11.15 6.05
C LEU A 159 14.68 10.86 6.01
N ASP A 160 15.11 9.76 6.63
CA ASP A 160 16.50 9.35 6.59
C ASP A 160 16.93 8.95 5.17
N THR A 161 18.22 8.88 4.93
CA THR A 161 18.83 8.55 3.63
C THR A 161 18.31 7.27 3.04
N ASP A 162 18.10 6.27 3.85
CA ASP A 162 17.63 4.95 3.43
C ASP A 162 16.16 4.97 3.02
N THR A 163 15.33 5.66 3.80
CA THR A 163 13.89 5.83 3.49
C THR A 163 13.72 6.72 2.26
N CYS A 164 14.53 7.79 2.13
CA CYS A 164 14.57 8.61 0.93
C CYS A 164 14.94 7.79 -0.32
N GLY A 165 15.95 6.92 -0.21
CA GLY A 165 16.35 6.00 -1.27
C GLY A 165 15.24 5.00 -1.64
N ALA A 166 14.50 4.48 -0.65
CA ALA A 166 13.36 3.60 -0.90
C ALA A 166 12.23 4.32 -1.63
N VAL A 167 11.90 5.55 -1.22
CA VAL A 167 10.90 6.40 -1.90
C VAL A 167 11.31 6.68 -3.34
N LEU A 168 12.58 6.99 -3.59
CA LEU A 168 13.10 7.26 -4.92
C LEU A 168 13.01 6.01 -5.84
N ARG A 169 13.42 4.83 -5.35
CA ARG A 169 13.30 3.56 -6.08
C ARG A 169 11.85 3.25 -6.39
N PHE A 170 10.95 3.44 -5.41
CA PHE A 170 9.53 3.26 -5.60
C PHE A 170 8.99 4.19 -6.70
N LEU A 171 9.29 5.48 -6.65
CA LEU A 171 8.85 6.44 -7.67
C LEU A 171 9.32 6.01 -9.07
N ARG A 172 10.58 5.62 -9.24
CA ARG A 172 11.13 5.17 -10.52
C ARG A 172 10.44 3.91 -11.04
N ALA A 173 10.19 2.95 -10.17
CA ALA A 173 9.50 1.71 -10.54
C ALA A 173 7.99 1.89 -10.77
N ALA A 174 7.34 2.86 -10.11
CA ALA A 174 5.89 3.07 -10.16
C ALA A 174 5.37 3.65 -11.49
N THR A 175 6.19 3.82 -12.50
CA THR A 175 5.84 4.43 -13.80
C THR A 175 5.04 3.48 -14.68
N THR A 176 5.70 2.63 -15.46
CA THR A 176 5.05 1.74 -16.45
C THR A 176 5.78 0.41 -16.55
N GLY A 177 5.16 -0.56 -17.22
CA GLY A 177 5.81 -1.81 -17.59
C GLY A 177 5.98 -2.83 -16.48
N PRO A 178 6.96 -3.74 -16.62
CA PRO A 178 7.22 -4.81 -15.65
C PRO A 178 7.59 -4.30 -14.26
N ASP A 179 8.38 -3.23 -14.19
CA ASP A 179 8.88 -2.68 -12.92
C ASP A 179 7.74 -2.24 -12.00
N ARG A 180 6.70 -1.63 -12.57
CA ARG A 180 5.51 -1.25 -11.81
C ARG A 180 4.82 -2.45 -11.18
N ARG A 181 4.81 -3.61 -11.85
CA ARG A 181 4.14 -4.82 -11.36
C ARG A 181 5.00 -5.62 -10.40
N VAL A 182 6.32 -5.62 -10.61
CA VAL A 182 7.26 -6.48 -9.87
C VAL A 182 8.00 -5.69 -8.79
N LEU A 183 8.65 -4.59 -9.14
CA LEU A 183 9.54 -3.86 -8.24
C LEU A 183 8.81 -2.84 -7.36
N ALA A 184 7.83 -2.10 -7.90
CA ALA A 184 7.15 -1.08 -7.11
C ALA A 184 6.48 -1.63 -5.85
N PRO A 185 5.77 -2.79 -5.85
CA PRO A 185 5.26 -3.41 -4.62
C PRO A 185 6.35 -3.74 -3.60
N VAL A 186 7.54 -4.17 -4.05
CA VAL A 186 8.67 -4.51 -3.17
C VAL A 186 9.22 -3.24 -2.50
N TYR A 187 9.40 -2.17 -3.27
CA TYR A 187 9.86 -0.90 -2.70
C TYR A 187 8.80 -0.23 -1.79
N LEU A 188 7.52 -0.43 -2.07
CA LEU A 188 6.47 -0.01 -1.13
C LEU A 188 6.56 -0.77 0.20
N GLN A 189 6.84 -2.07 0.17
CA GLN A 189 7.08 -2.86 1.39
C GLN A 189 8.31 -2.35 2.15
N GLU A 190 9.40 -2.01 1.43
CA GLU A 190 10.58 -1.41 2.05
C GLU A 190 10.26 -0.07 2.74
N ILE A 191 9.51 0.82 2.09
CA ILE A 191 9.08 2.10 2.69
C ILE A 191 8.32 1.84 4.00
N VAL A 192 7.29 0.98 3.96
CA VAL A 192 6.47 0.66 5.16
C VAL A 192 7.34 0.06 6.26
N TYR A 193 8.24 -0.88 5.94
CA TYR A 193 9.17 -1.47 6.89
C TYR A 193 10.05 -0.42 7.58
N ARG A 194 10.64 0.51 6.80
CA ARG A 194 11.49 1.58 7.33
C ARG A 194 10.73 2.54 8.24
N VAL A 195 9.52 2.94 7.85
CA VAL A 195 8.63 3.77 8.67
C VAL A 195 8.25 3.06 9.98
N LEU A 196 7.98 1.75 9.94
CA LEU A 196 7.73 0.95 11.15
C LEU A 196 8.96 0.89 12.07
N ARG A 197 10.17 0.88 11.53
CA ARG A 197 11.43 0.92 12.29
C ARG A 197 11.73 2.29 12.90
N ALA A 198 11.39 3.37 12.23
CA ALA A 198 11.69 4.75 12.62
C ALA A 198 10.87 5.27 13.83
N GLY A 199 10.39 4.40 14.71
CA GLY A 199 9.64 4.77 15.92
C GLY A 199 8.18 5.16 15.68
N GLN A 200 7.66 5.02 14.46
CA GLN A 200 6.26 5.26 14.10
C GLN A 200 5.38 3.98 14.16
N ARG A 201 5.97 2.86 14.64
CA ARG A 201 5.31 1.54 14.62
C ARG A 201 3.92 1.56 15.25
N GLN A 202 3.80 2.04 16.48
CA GLN A 202 2.52 2.02 17.18
C GLN A 202 1.49 2.88 16.47
N ARG A 203 1.88 4.07 16.04
CA ARG A 203 1.01 5.00 15.32
C ARG A 203 0.53 4.42 13.98
N LEU A 204 1.44 3.85 13.20
CA LEU A 204 1.10 3.26 11.90
C LEU A 204 0.19 2.03 12.07
N LEU A 205 0.39 1.25 13.13
CA LEU A 205 -0.47 0.12 13.49
C LEU A 205 -1.86 0.57 13.96
N ASP A 206 -1.93 1.59 14.82
CA ASP A 206 -3.20 2.13 15.30
C ASP A 206 -4.01 2.74 14.14
N ALA A 207 -3.33 3.44 13.24
CA ALA A 207 -3.92 3.98 12.02
C ALA A 207 -4.46 2.87 11.10
N ALA A 208 -3.66 1.83 10.86
CA ALA A 208 -4.06 0.69 10.05
C ALA A 208 -5.23 -0.08 10.68
N ALA A 209 -5.21 -0.27 12.00
CA ALA A 209 -6.30 -0.92 12.73
C ALA A 209 -7.59 -0.09 12.68
N SER A 210 -7.52 1.22 12.86
CA SER A 210 -8.65 2.13 12.77
C SER A 210 -9.26 2.13 11.36
N GLU A 211 -8.44 2.17 10.32
CA GLU A 211 -8.91 2.14 8.94
C GLU A 211 -9.54 0.78 8.58
N THR A 212 -8.93 -0.31 9.02
CA THR A 212 -9.48 -1.67 8.84
C THR A 212 -10.84 -1.80 9.52
N SER A 213 -10.99 -1.27 10.73
CA SER A 213 -12.26 -1.30 11.48
C SER A 213 -13.32 -0.39 10.87
N SER A 214 -12.93 0.68 10.19
CA SER A 214 -13.83 1.69 9.64
C SER A 214 -14.17 1.47 8.16
N ASN A 215 -13.40 0.63 7.44
CA ASN A 215 -13.61 0.40 6.02
C ASN A 215 -14.35 -0.93 5.79
N PRO A 216 -15.65 -0.89 5.40
CA PRO A 216 -16.42 -2.10 5.17
C PRO A 216 -15.82 -2.99 4.08
N VAL A 217 -15.16 -2.41 3.07
CA VAL A 217 -14.49 -3.19 2.01
C VAL A 217 -13.29 -3.96 2.54
N THR A 218 -12.48 -3.36 3.42
CA THR A 218 -11.32 -4.04 4.03
C THR A 218 -11.77 -5.20 4.92
N GLN A 219 -12.87 -5.04 5.66
CA GLN A 219 -13.46 -6.14 6.45
C GLN A 219 -13.94 -7.27 5.53
N VAL A 220 -14.58 -6.93 4.40
CA VAL A 220 -15.02 -7.93 3.42
C VAL A 220 -13.83 -8.62 2.75
N ILE A 221 -12.75 -7.92 2.42
CA ILE A 221 -11.52 -8.54 1.89
C ILE A 221 -10.93 -9.55 2.88
N ALA A 222 -10.86 -9.20 4.16
CA ALA A 222 -10.40 -10.13 5.20
C ALA A 222 -11.33 -11.35 5.33
N TYR A 223 -12.64 -11.13 5.27
CA TYR A 223 -13.63 -12.21 5.27
C TYR A 223 -13.48 -13.14 4.06
N VAL A 224 -13.36 -12.59 2.86
CA VAL A 224 -13.15 -13.39 1.63
C VAL A 224 -11.92 -14.29 1.76
N ARG A 225 -10.81 -13.75 2.28
CA ARG A 225 -9.57 -14.53 2.46
C ARG A 225 -9.71 -15.70 3.42
N SER A 226 -10.51 -15.56 4.46
CA SER A 226 -10.74 -16.63 5.46
C SER A 226 -11.84 -17.63 5.08
N HIS A 227 -12.67 -17.32 4.05
CA HIS A 227 -13.84 -18.11 3.67
C HIS A 227 -13.83 -18.51 2.18
N LEU A 228 -12.64 -18.73 1.60
CA LEU A 228 -12.48 -19.00 0.16
C LEU A 228 -13.22 -20.26 -0.32
N SER A 229 -13.38 -21.26 0.55
CA SER A 229 -14.09 -22.49 0.26
C SER A 229 -15.62 -22.35 0.19
N GLU A 230 -16.15 -21.25 0.74
CA GLU A 230 -17.59 -21.01 0.80
C GLU A 230 -18.15 -20.38 -0.48
N PRO A 231 -19.45 -20.53 -0.75
CA PRO A 231 -20.10 -19.76 -1.81
C PRO A 231 -20.14 -18.29 -1.43
N LEU A 232 -19.33 -17.49 -2.10
CA LEU A 232 -19.25 -16.04 -1.90
C LEU A 232 -19.96 -15.32 -3.05
N THR A 233 -21.08 -14.69 -2.77
CA THR A 233 -21.78 -13.85 -3.73
C THR A 233 -21.50 -12.36 -3.48
N VAL A 234 -21.61 -11.54 -4.52
CA VAL A 234 -21.43 -10.08 -4.38
C VAL A 234 -22.53 -9.49 -3.49
N ALA A 235 -23.74 -10.07 -3.50
CA ALA A 235 -24.83 -9.65 -2.64
C ALA A 235 -24.52 -9.89 -1.16
N ASP A 236 -24.08 -11.11 -0.79
CA ASP A 236 -23.71 -11.43 0.59
C ASP A 236 -22.58 -10.53 1.11
N LEU A 237 -21.62 -10.21 0.25
CA LEU A 237 -20.51 -9.32 0.60
C LEU A 237 -20.96 -7.86 0.75
N ALA A 238 -21.92 -7.42 -0.04
CA ALA A 238 -22.50 -6.09 0.06
C ALA A 238 -23.34 -5.95 1.35
N ASP A 239 -24.15 -6.97 1.68
CA ASP A 239 -24.92 -7.00 2.92
C ASP A 239 -24.00 -6.97 4.17
N ARG A 240 -22.90 -7.71 4.13
CA ARG A 240 -21.89 -7.66 5.19
C ARG A 240 -21.21 -6.30 5.31
N ALA A 241 -21.08 -5.58 4.23
CA ALA A 241 -20.56 -4.22 4.19
C ALA A 241 -21.64 -3.17 4.58
N CYS A 242 -22.89 -3.58 4.82
CA CYS A 242 -24.05 -2.69 5.01
C CYS A 242 -24.25 -1.72 3.83
N LEU A 243 -24.01 -2.18 2.61
CA LEU A 243 -24.14 -1.39 1.38
C LEU A 243 -25.06 -2.10 0.36
N SER A 244 -25.64 -1.32 -0.54
CA SER A 244 -26.29 -1.91 -1.72
C SER A 244 -25.24 -2.57 -2.63
N PRO A 245 -25.56 -3.64 -3.40
CA PRO A 245 -24.63 -4.31 -4.29
C PRO A 245 -23.91 -3.38 -5.26
N SER A 246 -24.61 -2.36 -5.78
CA SER A 246 -24.02 -1.35 -6.67
C SER A 246 -23.00 -0.46 -5.95
N ALA A 247 -23.39 0.11 -4.80
CA ALA A 247 -22.53 0.96 -3.99
C ALA A 247 -21.27 0.17 -3.52
N PHE A 248 -21.47 -1.08 -3.10
CA PHE A 248 -20.38 -1.98 -2.73
C PHE A 248 -19.41 -2.23 -3.89
N ALA A 249 -19.94 -2.56 -5.08
CA ALA A 249 -19.10 -2.85 -6.26
C ALA A 249 -18.26 -1.64 -6.69
N HIS A 250 -18.81 -0.43 -6.62
CA HIS A 250 -18.08 0.82 -6.87
C HIS A 250 -16.99 1.03 -5.82
N LEU A 251 -17.36 1.06 -4.55
CA LEU A 251 -16.41 1.28 -3.45
C LEU A 251 -15.31 0.20 -3.43
N PHE A 252 -15.68 -1.06 -3.69
CA PHE A 252 -14.72 -2.16 -3.75
C PHE A 252 -13.71 -1.98 -4.88
N ARG A 253 -14.17 -1.53 -6.06
CA ARG A 253 -13.28 -1.25 -7.19
C ARG A 253 -12.35 -0.08 -6.90
N ASP A 254 -12.86 0.97 -6.28
CA ASP A 254 -12.05 2.15 -5.91
C ASP A 254 -10.94 1.78 -4.90
N VAL A 255 -11.23 0.88 -3.97
CA VAL A 255 -10.29 0.43 -2.93
C VAL A 255 -9.32 -0.65 -3.45
N SER A 256 -9.83 -1.64 -4.20
CA SER A 256 -9.03 -2.84 -4.62
C SER A 256 -8.49 -2.77 -6.04
N GLY A 257 -8.94 -1.82 -6.85
CA GLY A 257 -8.59 -1.69 -8.27
C GLY A 257 -9.30 -2.69 -9.19
N MET A 258 -10.16 -3.58 -8.66
CA MET A 258 -10.87 -4.59 -9.43
C MET A 258 -12.26 -4.88 -8.88
N SER A 259 -13.13 -5.51 -9.69
CA SER A 259 -14.46 -5.87 -9.20
C SER A 259 -14.40 -6.96 -8.11
N PRO A 260 -15.41 -7.02 -7.20
CA PRO A 260 -15.47 -8.06 -6.17
C PRO A 260 -15.35 -9.48 -6.72
N TYR A 261 -16.03 -9.77 -7.83
CA TYR A 261 -15.97 -11.08 -8.49
C TYR A 261 -14.56 -11.42 -9.00
N GLN A 262 -13.90 -10.47 -9.66
CA GLN A 262 -12.53 -10.66 -10.14
C GLN A 262 -11.54 -10.86 -8.99
N PHE A 263 -11.76 -10.16 -7.89
CA PHE A 263 -10.94 -10.28 -6.68
C PHE A 263 -11.06 -11.67 -6.04
N ILE A 264 -12.30 -12.16 -5.79
CA ILE A 264 -12.53 -13.50 -5.25
C ILE A 264 -11.85 -14.55 -6.12
N LYS A 265 -12.04 -14.43 -7.44
CA LYS A 265 -11.46 -15.34 -8.41
C LYS A 265 -9.93 -15.35 -8.37
N SER A 266 -9.28 -14.17 -8.34
CA SER A 266 -7.81 -14.10 -8.30
C SER A 266 -7.25 -14.76 -7.04
N ILE A 267 -7.82 -14.45 -5.86
CA ILE A 267 -7.37 -15.05 -4.61
C ILE A 267 -7.59 -16.58 -4.57
N ARG A 268 -8.70 -17.07 -5.09
CA ARG A 268 -8.95 -18.52 -5.21
C ARG A 268 -7.90 -19.21 -6.07
N LEU A 269 -7.57 -18.63 -7.22
CA LEU A 269 -6.58 -19.18 -8.12
C LEU A 269 -5.15 -19.07 -7.59
N ASP A 270 -4.82 -18.00 -6.89
CA ASP A 270 -3.52 -17.86 -6.20
C ASP A 270 -3.38 -18.91 -5.09
N ARG A 271 -4.42 -19.12 -4.27
CA ARG A 271 -4.41 -20.17 -3.24
C ARG A 271 -4.35 -21.56 -3.84
N ALA A 272 -5.05 -21.82 -4.95
CA ALA A 272 -4.96 -23.08 -5.66
C ALA A 272 -3.55 -23.36 -6.15
N ARG A 273 -2.86 -22.36 -6.67
CA ARG A 273 -1.46 -22.46 -7.11
C ARG A 273 -0.55 -22.92 -5.96
N GLU A 274 -0.68 -22.34 -4.78
CA GLU A 274 0.08 -22.75 -3.60
C GLU A 274 -0.17 -24.23 -3.23
N LEU A 275 -1.46 -24.65 -3.19
CA LEU A 275 -1.85 -26.02 -2.86
C LEU A 275 -1.36 -27.04 -3.89
N LEU A 276 -1.38 -26.66 -5.19
CA LEU A 276 -0.87 -27.50 -6.28
C LEU A 276 0.64 -27.73 -6.17
N VAL A 277 1.40 -26.73 -5.75
CA VAL A 277 2.84 -26.83 -5.54
C VAL A 277 3.18 -27.67 -4.30
N ALA A 278 2.44 -27.49 -3.21
CA ALA A 278 2.57 -28.29 -1.98
C ALA A 278 2.37 -29.80 -2.26
N GLY A 279 1.46 -30.17 -3.14
CA GLY A 279 1.35 -31.54 -3.68
C GLY A 279 0.53 -32.51 -2.88
N ASP A 280 -0.05 -32.07 -1.77
CA ASP A 280 -0.83 -32.95 -0.86
C ASP A 280 -2.23 -33.28 -1.39
N LEU A 281 -2.73 -32.50 -2.37
CA LEU A 281 -4.08 -32.58 -2.90
C LEU A 281 -4.08 -32.79 -4.41
N ASN A 282 -5.02 -33.58 -4.92
CA ASN A 282 -5.25 -33.67 -6.35
C ASN A 282 -6.01 -32.44 -6.89
N VAL A 283 -6.06 -32.27 -8.22
CA VAL A 283 -6.67 -31.11 -8.88
C VAL A 283 -8.15 -30.92 -8.48
N SER A 284 -8.92 -31.97 -8.31
CA SER A 284 -10.33 -31.89 -7.92
C SER A 284 -10.51 -31.50 -6.45
N GLU A 285 -9.62 -31.97 -5.60
CA GLU A 285 -9.58 -31.59 -4.18
C GLU A 285 -9.18 -30.13 -4.03
N VAL A 286 -8.14 -29.69 -4.76
CA VAL A 286 -7.75 -28.28 -4.78
C VAL A 286 -8.91 -27.40 -5.22
N ALA A 287 -9.59 -27.75 -6.32
CA ALA A 287 -10.75 -26.98 -6.80
C ALA A 287 -11.82 -26.80 -5.72
N ARG A 288 -12.15 -27.86 -5.00
CA ARG A 288 -13.14 -27.84 -3.90
C ARG A 288 -12.64 -27.00 -2.73
N THR A 289 -11.39 -27.20 -2.31
CA THR A 289 -10.78 -26.47 -1.19
C THR A 289 -10.77 -24.98 -1.39
N VAL A 290 -10.60 -24.52 -2.64
CA VAL A 290 -10.62 -23.08 -2.97
C VAL A 290 -12.01 -22.56 -3.39
N GLY A 291 -13.06 -23.38 -3.26
CA GLY A 291 -14.45 -22.96 -3.43
C GLY A 291 -14.96 -22.93 -4.89
N TYR A 292 -14.39 -23.72 -5.78
CA TYR A 292 -14.97 -23.95 -7.12
C TYR A 292 -15.98 -25.10 -7.06
N PRO A 293 -17.24 -24.87 -7.52
CA PRO A 293 -18.27 -25.91 -7.51
C PRO A 293 -18.01 -27.02 -8.53
N SER A 294 -17.22 -26.75 -9.58
CA SER A 294 -16.90 -27.67 -10.65
C SER A 294 -15.40 -27.68 -10.95
N PRO A 295 -14.75 -28.86 -10.93
CA PRO A 295 -13.36 -29.00 -11.36
C PRO A 295 -13.11 -28.52 -12.78
N SER A 296 -14.05 -28.74 -13.71
CA SER A 296 -13.92 -28.28 -15.09
C SER A 296 -13.89 -26.75 -15.19
N HIS A 297 -14.75 -26.07 -14.43
CA HIS A 297 -14.73 -24.61 -14.37
C HIS A 297 -13.40 -24.10 -13.79
N PHE A 298 -12.93 -24.71 -12.71
CA PHE A 298 -11.63 -24.40 -12.11
C PHE A 298 -10.47 -24.55 -13.12
N ILE A 299 -10.41 -25.70 -13.82
CA ILE A 299 -9.34 -25.99 -14.80
C ILE A 299 -9.30 -24.92 -15.90
N ASN A 300 -10.46 -24.55 -16.44
CA ASN A 300 -10.56 -23.53 -17.49
C ASN A 300 -10.12 -22.15 -17.00
N GLU A 301 -10.55 -21.74 -15.81
CA GLU A 301 -10.19 -20.46 -15.24
C GLU A 301 -8.71 -20.40 -14.86
N PHE A 302 -8.15 -21.47 -14.32
CA PHE A 302 -6.73 -21.59 -14.02
C PHE A 302 -5.88 -21.50 -15.29
N LYS A 303 -6.26 -22.26 -16.33
CA LYS A 303 -5.59 -22.22 -17.64
C LYS A 303 -5.65 -20.82 -18.27
N ARG A 304 -6.79 -20.12 -18.13
CA ARG A 304 -6.95 -18.76 -18.66
C ARG A 304 -6.01 -17.76 -17.96
N LEU A 305 -5.75 -17.93 -16.66
CA LEU A 305 -4.90 -17.02 -15.88
C LEU A 305 -3.41 -17.34 -16.03
N TYR A 306 -3.05 -18.64 -15.94
CA TYR A 306 -1.65 -19.09 -15.89
C TYR A 306 -1.12 -19.68 -17.21
N GLY A 307 -1.95 -19.76 -18.24
CA GLY A 307 -1.58 -20.27 -19.57
C GLY A 307 -1.52 -21.80 -19.71
N VAL A 308 -1.47 -22.53 -18.59
CA VAL A 308 -1.36 -23.99 -18.52
C VAL A 308 -2.40 -24.59 -17.57
N THR A 309 -2.71 -25.88 -17.72
CA THR A 309 -3.64 -26.56 -16.81
C THR A 309 -3.03 -26.72 -15.42
N PRO A 310 -3.86 -26.85 -14.35
CA PRO A 310 -3.37 -27.06 -12.99
C PRO A 310 -2.40 -28.23 -12.85
N ARG A 311 -2.66 -29.33 -13.54
CA ARG A 311 -1.79 -30.51 -13.53
C ARG A 311 -0.42 -30.22 -14.14
N VAL A 312 -0.41 -29.66 -15.34
CA VAL A 312 0.85 -29.27 -16.02
C VAL A 312 1.63 -28.27 -15.18
N TYR A 313 0.95 -27.34 -14.56
CA TYR A 313 1.57 -26.37 -13.65
C TYR A 313 2.24 -27.07 -12.45
N ALA A 314 1.52 -27.95 -11.78
CA ALA A 314 2.04 -28.71 -10.64
C ALA A 314 3.24 -29.59 -11.02
N ASP A 315 3.14 -30.33 -12.11
CA ASP A 315 4.20 -31.22 -12.59
C ASP A 315 5.47 -30.45 -12.98
N ALA A 316 5.31 -29.28 -13.60
CA ALA A 316 6.43 -28.41 -13.95
C ALA A 316 7.13 -27.83 -12.72
N GLN A 317 6.38 -27.41 -11.70
CA GLN A 317 6.95 -26.85 -10.45
C GLN A 317 7.66 -27.92 -9.61
N ARG A 318 7.25 -29.18 -9.72
CA ARG A 318 7.92 -30.32 -9.06
C ARG A 318 9.10 -30.88 -9.84
N GLY A 319 9.45 -30.29 -10.98
CA GLY A 319 10.56 -30.76 -11.81
C GLY A 319 10.27 -32.02 -12.61
N VAL A 320 9.00 -32.45 -12.68
CA VAL A 320 8.59 -33.68 -13.42
C VAL A 320 8.52 -33.41 -14.92
N ILE A 321 8.20 -32.16 -15.34
CA ILE A 321 8.14 -31.76 -16.74
C ILE A 321 8.79 -30.37 -16.91
N PRO A 322 9.75 -30.18 -17.84
CA PRO A 322 10.25 -28.83 -18.13
C PRO A 322 9.18 -27.99 -18.81
N LEU A 323 8.90 -26.80 -18.27
CA LEU A 323 8.04 -25.79 -18.89
C LEU A 323 8.74 -25.24 -20.14
N ARG A 324 8.46 -25.81 -21.32
CA ARG A 324 8.76 -25.16 -22.60
C ARG A 324 7.68 -24.13 -22.88
N MET A 325 7.94 -22.87 -22.57
CA MET A 325 7.16 -21.75 -23.10
C MET A 325 7.78 -21.30 -24.43
N ASP A 326 7.10 -21.56 -25.53
CA ASP A 326 7.36 -20.88 -26.80
C ASP A 326 6.90 -19.41 -26.67
N LEU A 327 7.85 -18.51 -26.42
CA LEU A 327 7.62 -17.07 -26.26
C LEU A 327 7.18 -16.37 -27.58
N ALA A 328 7.17 -17.09 -28.72
CA ALA A 328 6.93 -16.49 -30.03
C ALA A 328 5.48 -16.56 -30.51
N THR A 329 4.65 -17.47 -30.04
CA THR A 329 3.32 -17.69 -30.64
C THR A 329 2.14 -17.85 -29.69
N GLY A 330 2.35 -17.93 -28.38
CA GLY A 330 1.25 -18.12 -27.39
C GLY A 330 0.45 -19.43 -27.60
N ARG A 331 0.96 -20.41 -28.39
CA ARG A 331 0.36 -21.72 -28.57
C ARG A 331 1.25 -22.81 -28.00
N PRO A 332 0.70 -23.81 -27.27
CA PRO A 332 1.48 -24.99 -26.89
C PRO A 332 1.85 -25.78 -28.16
N GLY A 333 3.18 -26.02 -28.33
CA GLY A 333 3.67 -26.89 -29.39
C GLY A 333 3.16 -28.30 -29.18
N GLY A 334 2.37 -28.81 -30.12
CA GLY A 334 1.97 -30.18 -30.19
C GLY A 334 3.15 -31.04 -30.68
N GLY A 335 3.46 -32.04 -29.88
CA GLY A 335 4.30 -33.18 -30.24
C GLY A 335 3.66 -34.44 -29.71
#